data_ef9eb42313ea93f4fcbaa3c441b557dc
#
_entry.id   ef9eb42313ea93f4fcbaa3c441b557dc
#
_cell.length_a   1.000
_cell.length_b   1.000
_cell.length_c   1.000
_cell.angle_alpha   90.00
_cell.angle_beta   90.00
_cell.angle_gamma   90.00
#
_symmetry.space_group_name_H-M   'P 1'
#
loop_
_entity.id
_entity.type
_entity.pdbx_description
1 polymer ?
#
loop_
_entity_poly.entity_id
_entity_poly.type
_entity_poly.pdbx_seq_one_letter_code
_entity_poly.pdbx_strand_id
1 'polypeptide(L)'
;MTATSTRRAAVVVASNRAAAGVYPDRTGPIIASWLRERGFETADPVVVPDGTPVHDAVVGAVASGVDVVLTTGGTGITPTDRTPEAVEPLLDRRLPGLADAIRTAGLPAVPTAVLSRGLAGVAGRTLVVTLPGSTGGVRDGLGVLDGVLDHAVDQLHGSDHGGVGAAAVLRAIVTKEQLDVDEHARLVSADVTGAVVTFAGVVRDHDGGRSVRALDYSGHPTAGEVIATVAADFADAHPEVYAIAVSHRLGPLVIGDAALACAVSAGHRGEAFAACAALVDEVKLRLPVWKRQEFADGTEEWVNST
;
A
#
# COMPACT_ATOMS: atom_id res chain seq x y z
N MET A 1 -2.88 1.55 -26.38
CA MET A 1 -1.82 2.45 -25.87
C MET A 1 -2.54 3.57 -25.13
N THR A 2 -2.77 3.42 -23.84
CA THR A 2 -3.28 4.48 -22.96
C THR A 2 -2.13 5.44 -22.72
N ALA A 3 -2.27 6.69 -23.15
CA ALA A 3 -1.29 7.74 -22.87
C ALA A 3 -1.22 7.89 -21.35
N THR A 4 -0.07 7.56 -20.76
CA THR A 4 0.22 7.82 -19.36
C THR A 4 0.16 9.34 -19.20
N SER A 5 -0.87 9.86 -18.52
CA SER A 5 -1.01 11.28 -18.26
C SER A 5 0.21 11.71 -17.44
N THR A 6 0.98 12.67 -17.94
CA THR A 6 2.15 13.20 -17.23
C THR A 6 1.67 13.86 -15.94
N ARG A 7 2.10 13.35 -14.80
CA ARG A 7 1.80 13.93 -13.48
C ARG A 7 2.48 15.28 -13.33
N ARG A 8 1.78 16.26 -12.79
CA ARG A 8 2.29 17.63 -12.64
C ARG A 8 2.26 18.09 -11.20
N ALA A 9 3.28 18.85 -10.80
CA ALA A 9 3.33 19.40 -9.45
C ALA A 9 3.79 20.86 -9.45
N ALA A 10 3.38 21.60 -8.42
CA ALA A 10 3.82 22.96 -8.17
C ALA A 10 4.43 23.11 -6.77
N VAL A 11 5.40 23.99 -6.65
CA VAL A 11 6.08 24.33 -5.39
C VAL A 11 5.91 25.81 -5.09
N VAL A 12 5.36 26.14 -3.90
CA VAL A 12 5.19 27.51 -3.42
C VAL A 12 6.02 27.72 -2.15
N VAL A 13 6.88 28.71 -2.17
CA VAL A 13 7.76 29.08 -1.05
C VAL A 13 7.22 30.32 -0.37
N ALA A 14 6.71 30.18 0.84
CA ALA A 14 6.25 31.29 1.69
C ALA A 14 7.44 31.85 2.47
N SER A 15 7.99 32.97 2.01
CA SER A 15 9.12 33.61 2.68
C SER A 15 9.19 35.11 2.39
N ASN A 16 8.83 35.94 3.36
CA ASN A 16 8.96 37.39 3.24
C ASN A 16 10.38 37.83 2.89
N ARG A 17 11.41 37.20 3.44
CA ARG A 17 12.81 37.56 3.25
C ARG A 17 13.36 37.10 1.90
N ALA A 18 12.98 35.90 1.47
CA ALA A 18 13.39 35.39 0.15
C ALA A 18 12.69 36.16 -0.97
N ALA A 19 11.38 36.44 -0.82
CA ALA A 19 10.64 37.28 -1.77
C ALA A 19 11.19 38.69 -1.90
N ALA A 20 11.73 39.25 -0.81
CA ALA A 20 12.40 40.55 -0.82
C ALA A 20 13.88 40.48 -1.28
N GLY A 21 14.38 39.30 -1.70
CA GLY A 21 15.77 39.16 -2.17
C GLY A 21 16.84 39.23 -1.09
N VAL A 22 16.46 39.12 0.22
CA VAL A 22 17.43 39.22 1.33
C VAL A 22 18.33 38.01 1.40
N TYR A 23 17.81 36.82 1.02
CA TYR A 23 18.60 35.57 0.88
C TYR A 23 17.96 34.66 -0.17
N PRO A 24 18.73 33.74 -0.77
CA PRO A 24 18.17 32.79 -1.72
C PRO A 24 17.27 31.74 -1.05
N ASP A 25 16.22 31.32 -1.75
CA ASP A 25 15.44 30.16 -1.34
C ASP A 25 16.30 28.90 -1.35
N ARG A 26 16.20 28.10 -0.27
CA ARG A 26 16.93 26.84 -0.09
C ARG A 26 16.02 25.63 -0.04
N THR A 27 14.73 25.80 0.15
CA THR A 27 13.74 24.72 0.35
C THR A 27 13.00 24.35 -0.92
N GLY A 28 12.61 25.34 -1.70
CA GLY A 28 11.92 25.11 -2.97
C GLY A 28 12.69 24.22 -3.94
N PRO A 29 13.99 24.49 -4.20
CA PRO A 29 14.81 23.62 -5.06
C PRO A 29 14.89 22.17 -4.59
N ILE A 30 14.94 21.90 -3.26
CA ILE A 30 14.92 20.54 -2.69
C ILE A 30 13.61 19.84 -3.03
N ILE A 31 12.49 20.52 -2.84
CA ILE A 31 11.15 19.97 -3.10
C ILE A 31 10.97 19.71 -4.61
N ALA A 32 11.36 20.68 -5.45
CA ALA A 32 11.22 20.55 -6.89
C ALA A 32 12.09 19.41 -7.46
N SER A 33 13.34 19.25 -6.99
CA SER A 33 14.19 18.12 -7.36
C SER A 33 13.57 16.78 -6.97
N TRP A 34 13.09 16.67 -5.72
CA TRP A 34 12.46 15.49 -5.21
C TRP A 34 11.19 15.07 -6.02
N LEU A 35 10.36 16.03 -6.43
CA LEU A 35 9.21 15.79 -7.29
C LEU A 35 9.61 15.33 -8.70
N ARG A 36 10.61 15.98 -9.30
CA ARG A 36 11.13 15.60 -10.63
C ARG A 36 11.72 14.19 -10.65
N GLU A 37 12.45 13.81 -9.59
CA GLU A 37 13.01 12.46 -9.42
C GLU A 37 11.92 11.38 -9.36
N ARG A 38 10.68 11.74 -9.00
CA ARG A 38 9.48 10.88 -8.98
C ARG A 38 8.61 11.00 -10.23
N GLY A 39 9.13 11.62 -11.26
CA GLY A 39 8.45 11.69 -12.55
C GLY A 39 7.39 12.78 -12.66
N PHE A 40 7.30 13.71 -11.69
CA PHE A 40 6.41 14.87 -11.82
C PHE A 40 7.02 15.94 -12.70
N GLU A 41 6.27 16.41 -13.70
CA GLU A 41 6.60 17.67 -14.38
C GLU A 41 6.41 18.81 -13.38
N THR A 42 7.51 19.46 -13.02
CA THR A 42 7.55 20.48 -11.97
C THR A 42 8.30 21.70 -12.45
N ALA A 43 7.62 22.83 -12.50
CA ALA A 43 8.24 24.12 -12.79
C ALA A 43 9.18 24.55 -11.64
N ASP A 44 9.89 25.66 -11.84
CA ASP A 44 10.70 26.24 -10.76
C ASP A 44 9.79 26.76 -9.63
N PRO A 45 10.26 26.70 -8.37
CA PRO A 45 9.47 27.15 -7.22
C PRO A 45 9.05 28.62 -7.31
N VAL A 46 7.80 28.88 -6.98
CA VAL A 46 7.25 30.25 -6.89
C VAL A 46 7.50 30.77 -5.48
N VAL A 47 8.36 31.78 -5.34
CA VAL A 47 8.68 32.41 -4.05
C VAL A 47 7.81 33.64 -3.84
N VAL A 48 7.02 33.65 -2.78
CA VAL A 48 6.08 34.74 -2.46
C VAL A 48 6.17 35.17 -0.99
N PRO A 49 5.76 36.39 -0.64
CA PRO A 49 5.52 36.76 0.75
C PRO A 49 4.46 35.87 1.40
N ASP A 50 4.55 35.68 2.71
CA ASP A 50 3.56 34.88 3.45
C ASP A 50 2.18 35.56 3.50
N GLY A 51 1.10 34.78 3.66
CA GLY A 51 -0.28 35.24 3.70
C GLY A 51 -1.00 35.20 2.36
N THR A 52 -1.70 36.25 1.98
CA THR A 52 -2.50 36.31 0.73
C THR A 52 -1.74 35.93 -0.54
N PRO A 53 -0.48 36.31 -0.75
CA PRO A 53 0.27 35.87 -1.92
C PRO A 53 0.46 34.33 -2.00
N VAL A 54 0.54 33.65 -0.86
CA VAL A 54 0.56 32.17 -0.82
C VAL A 54 -0.79 31.61 -1.28
N HIS A 55 -1.89 32.17 -0.77
CA HIS A 55 -3.25 31.79 -1.20
C HIS A 55 -3.38 31.89 -2.73
N ASP A 56 -3.02 33.05 -3.30
CA ASP A 56 -3.17 33.32 -4.74
C ASP A 56 -2.29 32.37 -5.58
N ALA A 57 -1.08 32.08 -5.12
CA ALA A 57 -0.17 31.15 -5.80
C ALA A 57 -0.73 29.70 -5.76
N VAL A 58 -1.28 29.26 -4.64
CA VAL A 58 -1.89 27.93 -4.52
C VAL A 58 -3.16 27.83 -5.36
N VAL A 59 -4.03 28.85 -5.35
CA VAL A 59 -5.22 28.93 -6.23
C VAL A 59 -4.81 28.81 -7.70
N GLY A 60 -3.81 29.56 -8.13
CA GLY A 60 -3.31 29.51 -9.50
C GLY A 60 -2.77 28.12 -9.88
N ALA A 61 -2.04 27.48 -8.97
CA ALA A 61 -1.52 26.14 -9.17
C ALA A 61 -2.65 25.10 -9.28
N VAL A 62 -3.63 25.12 -8.36
CA VAL A 62 -4.80 24.23 -8.41
C VAL A 62 -5.61 24.44 -9.69
N ALA A 63 -5.85 25.70 -10.07
CA ALA A 63 -6.58 26.03 -11.29
C ALA A 63 -5.87 25.59 -12.58
N SER A 64 -4.51 25.49 -12.55
CA SER A 64 -3.75 24.94 -13.68
C SER A 64 -3.87 23.41 -13.82
N GLY A 65 -4.52 22.76 -12.85
CA GLY A 65 -4.79 21.32 -12.84
C GLY A 65 -3.55 20.48 -12.55
N VAL A 66 -2.67 20.92 -11.63
CA VAL A 66 -1.59 20.08 -11.11
C VAL A 66 -2.13 19.04 -10.12
N ASP A 67 -1.44 17.91 -10.03
CA ASP A 67 -1.83 16.80 -9.16
C ASP A 67 -1.42 17.07 -7.70
N VAL A 68 -0.32 17.80 -7.52
CA VAL A 68 0.28 18.06 -6.21
C VAL A 68 0.72 19.52 -6.11
N VAL A 69 0.39 20.15 -4.98
CA VAL A 69 0.96 21.43 -4.56
C VAL A 69 1.68 21.22 -3.23
N LEU A 70 2.99 21.43 -3.19
CA LEU A 70 3.76 21.47 -1.96
C LEU A 70 4.13 22.92 -1.63
N THR A 71 3.71 23.39 -0.44
CA THR A 71 4.16 24.68 0.05
C THR A 71 5.24 24.49 1.13
N THR A 72 6.12 25.44 1.33
CA THR A 72 7.12 25.44 2.41
C THR A 72 7.26 26.80 3.03
N GLY A 73 7.44 26.86 4.35
CA GLY A 73 7.54 28.10 5.12
C GLY A 73 6.20 28.60 5.67
N GLY A 74 6.27 29.59 6.57
CA GLY A 74 5.11 30.24 7.18
C GLY A 74 4.20 29.32 8.01
N THR A 75 4.70 28.17 8.50
CA THR A 75 3.91 27.18 9.27
C THR A 75 4.11 27.28 10.78
N GLY A 76 4.92 28.21 11.27
CA GLY A 76 5.19 28.41 12.69
C GLY A 76 4.11 29.21 13.41
N ILE A 77 4.49 29.76 14.58
CA ILE A 77 3.59 30.52 15.46
C ILE A 77 3.91 32.01 15.51
N THR A 78 4.83 32.49 14.67
CA THR A 78 5.11 33.93 14.61
C THR A 78 3.96 34.68 13.95
N PRO A 79 3.73 35.97 14.27
CA PRO A 79 2.64 36.75 13.69
C PRO A 79 2.66 36.85 12.15
N THR A 80 3.82 36.60 11.54
CA THR A 80 4.01 36.63 10.08
C THR A 80 3.81 35.27 9.42
N ASP A 81 3.74 34.19 10.21
CA ASP A 81 3.49 32.84 9.70
C ASP A 81 2.01 32.65 9.45
N ARG A 82 1.56 32.73 8.19
CA ARG A 82 0.16 32.69 7.78
C ARG A 82 -0.14 31.69 6.66
N THR A 83 0.81 30.82 6.35
CA THR A 83 0.59 29.79 5.32
C THR A 83 -0.60 28.87 5.63
N PRO A 84 -0.82 28.39 6.88
CA PRO A 84 -1.99 27.58 7.19
C PRO A 84 -3.31 28.32 6.90
N GLU A 85 -3.43 29.56 7.34
CA GLU A 85 -4.63 30.39 7.14
C GLU A 85 -4.87 30.73 5.66
N ALA A 86 -3.80 30.81 4.86
CA ALA A 86 -3.87 31.04 3.41
C ALA A 86 -4.33 29.79 2.64
N VAL A 87 -3.93 28.59 3.11
CA VAL A 87 -4.18 27.31 2.42
C VAL A 87 -5.49 26.66 2.89
N GLU A 88 -5.80 26.72 4.17
CA GLU A 88 -6.94 26.03 4.78
C GLU A 88 -8.30 26.29 4.08
N PRO A 89 -8.66 27.53 3.67
CA PRO A 89 -9.93 27.80 2.97
C PRO A 89 -10.03 27.14 1.58
N LEU A 90 -8.92 26.69 1.01
CA LEU A 90 -8.87 26.05 -0.30
C LEU A 90 -9.13 24.55 -0.25
N LEU A 91 -9.10 23.95 0.94
CA LEU A 91 -9.20 22.51 1.12
C LEU A 91 -10.67 22.06 1.23
N ASP A 92 -11.11 21.24 0.28
CA ASP A 92 -12.41 20.58 0.33
C ASP A 92 -12.45 19.48 1.39
N ARG A 93 -11.30 18.80 1.57
CA ARG A 93 -11.11 17.70 2.53
C ARG A 93 -9.76 17.85 3.21
N ARG A 94 -9.73 17.72 4.53
CA ARG A 94 -8.48 17.74 5.30
C ARG A 94 -7.94 16.33 5.51
N LEU A 95 -6.62 16.21 5.53
CA LEU A 95 -5.87 14.99 5.81
C LEU A 95 -5.01 15.19 7.07
N PRO A 96 -5.63 15.28 8.27
CA PRO A 96 -4.91 15.60 9.51
C PRO A 96 -3.84 14.58 9.84
N GLY A 97 -4.07 13.28 9.56
CA GLY A 97 -3.09 12.22 9.79
C GLY A 97 -1.78 12.43 9.01
N LEU A 98 -1.84 12.93 7.78
CA LEU A 98 -0.63 13.24 6.99
C LEU A 98 0.14 14.42 7.59
N ALA A 99 -0.55 15.49 8.01
CA ALA A 99 0.06 16.62 8.67
C ALA A 99 0.68 16.23 10.03
N ASP A 100 0.05 15.32 10.78
CA ASP A 100 0.58 14.78 12.04
C ASP A 100 1.80 13.89 11.82
N ALA A 101 1.81 13.06 10.79
CA ALA A 101 2.96 12.24 10.43
C ALA A 101 4.19 13.09 10.11
N ILE A 102 4.02 14.18 9.35
CA ILE A 102 5.09 15.14 9.03
C ILE A 102 5.65 15.81 10.31
N ARG A 103 4.78 16.20 11.25
CA ARG A 103 5.21 16.73 12.55
C ARG A 103 5.98 15.70 13.36
N THR A 104 5.50 14.46 13.38
CA THR A 104 6.10 13.36 14.13
C THR A 104 7.48 12.99 13.58
N ALA A 105 7.66 13.01 12.26
CA ALA A 105 8.95 12.72 11.63
C ALA A 105 10.07 13.69 12.09
N GLY A 106 9.74 14.96 12.36
CA GLY A 106 10.70 15.95 12.87
C GLY A 106 11.01 15.82 14.37
N LEU A 107 10.14 15.20 15.18
CA LEU A 107 10.23 15.19 16.65
C LEU A 107 11.53 14.60 17.22
N PRO A 108 12.11 13.51 16.70
CA PRO A 108 13.33 12.95 17.26
C PRO A 108 14.51 13.92 17.26
N ALA A 109 14.57 14.80 16.24
CA ALA A 109 15.67 15.74 16.05
C ALA A 109 15.33 17.17 16.52
N VAL A 110 14.04 17.56 16.40
CA VAL A 110 13.58 18.94 16.63
C VAL A 110 12.33 18.94 17.52
N PRO A 111 12.45 19.03 18.84
CA PRO A 111 11.29 19.01 19.76
C PRO A 111 10.24 20.09 19.43
N THR A 112 10.64 21.23 18.86
CA THR A 112 9.73 22.31 18.46
C THR A 112 8.90 21.99 17.21
N ALA A 113 9.10 20.86 16.55
CA ALA A 113 8.27 20.42 15.42
C ALA A 113 6.77 20.31 15.78
N VAL A 114 6.45 20.05 17.05
CA VAL A 114 5.05 20.06 17.56
C VAL A 114 4.34 21.41 17.39
N LEU A 115 5.09 22.51 17.27
CA LEU A 115 4.54 23.86 17.10
C LEU A 115 4.20 24.16 15.63
N SER A 116 4.52 23.26 14.72
CA SER A 116 4.15 23.43 13.31
C SER A 116 2.65 23.31 13.14
N ARG A 117 2.03 24.32 12.52
CA ARG A 117 0.62 24.37 12.17
C ARG A 117 0.38 23.91 10.73
N GLY A 118 1.36 23.20 10.14
CA GLY A 118 1.26 22.67 8.79
C GLY A 118 -0.01 21.85 8.57
N LEU A 119 -0.54 21.94 7.36
CA LEU A 119 -1.78 21.31 6.91
C LEU A 119 -1.50 20.32 5.78
N ALA A 120 -2.40 19.35 5.61
CA ALA A 120 -2.52 18.55 4.41
C ALA A 120 -3.99 18.36 4.06
N GLY A 121 -4.31 18.33 2.78
CA GLY A 121 -5.69 18.16 2.32
C GLY A 121 -5.79 18.09 0.81
N VAL A 122 -7.02 18.09 0.33
CA VAL A 122 -7.37 18.01 -1.09
C VAL A 122 -8.14 19.26 -1.49
N ALA A 123 -7.75 19.86 -2.62
CA ALA A 123 -8.45 20.94 -3.28
C ALA A 123 -8.84 20.49 -4.70
N GLY A 124 -10.13 20.19 -4.92
CA GLY A 124 -10.59 19.53 -6.15
C GLY A 124 -9.97 18.16 -6.33
N ARG A 125 -9.01 18.04 -7.25
CA ARG A 125 -8.24 16.82 -7.54
C ARG A 125 -6.74 16.98 -7.22
N THR A 126 -6.38 18.04 -6.53
CA THR A 126 -4.99 18.37 -6.19
C THR A 126 -4.71 18.02 -4.73
N LEU A 127 -3.69 17.25 -4.45
CA LEU A 127 -3.14 17.10 -3.11
C LEU A 127 -2.37 18.36 -2.73
N VAL A 128 -2.72 18.98 -1.61
CA VAL A 128 -2.03 20.18 -1.10
C VAL A 128 -1.43 19.86 0.26
N VAL A 129 -0.10 20.06 0.41
CA VAL A 129 0.63 19.81 1.66
C VAL A 129 1.52 20.99 2.01
N THR A 130 1.46 21.44 3.26
CA THR A 130 2.30 22.51 3.77
C THR A 130 3.45 21.92 4.60
N LEU A 131 4.69 22.14 4.12
CA LEU A 131 5.92 21.66 4.75
C LEU A 131 6.55 22.75 5.62
N PRO A 132 7.37 22.38 6.62
CA PRO A 132 8.15 23.36 7.39
C PRO A 132 9.10 24.21 6.52
N GLY A 133 9.50 25.39 7.02
CA GLY A 133 10.40 26.30 6.31
C GLY A 133 11.89 25.98 6.47
N SER A 134 12.27 24.95 7.23
CA SER A 134 13.67 24.53 7.37
C SER A 134 14.02 23.40 6.41
N THR A 135 15.26 23.35 5.94
CA THR A 135 15.72 22.28 5.02
C THR A 135 15.66 20.88 5.68
N GLY A 136 15.84 20.79 6.99
CA GLY A 136 15.66 19.54 7.75
C GLY A 136 14.19 19.10 7.76
N GLY A 137 13.29 19.99 8.20
CA GLY A 137 11.87 19.69 8.23
C GLY A 137 11.25 19.41 6.86
N VAL A 138 11.79 20.03 5.79
CA VAL A 138 11.40 19.67 4.40
C VAL A 138 11.79 18.23 4.11
N ARG A 139 13.02 17.81 4.40
CA ARG A 139 13.46 16.43 4.14
C ARG A 139 12.66 15.41 4.95
N ASP A 140 12.39 15.70 6.21
CA ASP A 140 11.56 14.84 7.06
C ASP A 140 10.15 14.69 6.48
N GLY A 141 9.53 15.80 6.06
CA GLY A 141 8.21 15.78 5.43
C GLY A 141 8.18 15.07 4.07
N LEU A 142 9.20 15.24 3.25
CA LEU A 142 9.33 14.53 1.97
C LEU A 142 9.52 13.03 2.19
N GLY A 143 10.23 12.61 3.25
CA GLY A 143 10.34 11.21 3.63
C GLY A 143 9.00 10.56 3.99
N VAL A 144 8.10 11.31 4.64
CA VAL A 144 6.72 10.84 4.90
C VAL A 144 5.93 10.75 3.60
N LEU A 145 6.03 11.77 2.73
CA LEU A 145 5.33 11.79 1.45
C LEU A 145 5.77 10.67 0.51
N ASP A 146 7.01 10.22 0.61
CA ASP A 146 7.57 9.14 -0.22
C ASP A 146 6.75 7.84 -0.14
N GLY A 147 6.19 7.56 1.02
CA GLY A 147 5.36 6.36 1.24
C GLY A 147 3.90 6.48 0.82
N VAL A 148 3.40 7.70 0.50
CA VAL A 148 1.95 7.90 0.29
C VAL A 148 1.60 8.74 -0.94
N LEU A 149 2.55 9.42 -1.56
CA LEU A 149 2.29 10.42 -2.60
C LEU A 149 1.62 9.81 -3.83
N ASP A 150 2.19 8.74 -4.36
CA ASP A 150 1.68 8.08 -5.57
C ASP A 150 0.26 7.59 -5.36
N HIS A 151 0.03 6.93 -4.23
CA HIS A 151 -1.29 6.43 -3.85
C HIS A 151 -2.33 7.56 -3.74
N ALA A 152 -1.97 8.67 -3.08
CA ALA A 152 -2.87 9.82 -2.93
C ALA A 152 -3.24 10.44 -4.28
N VAL A 153 -2.26 10.59 -5.19
CA VAL A 153 -2.49 11.13 -6.53
C VAL A 153 -3.37 10.19 -7.34
N ASP A 154 -3.11 8.89 -7.32
CA ASP A 154 -3.92 7.90 -8.04
C ASP A 154 -5.37 7.90 -7.57
N GLN A 155 -5.62 7.97 -6.27
CA GLN A 155 -6.97 8.12 -5.72
C GLN A 155 -7.67 9.40 -6.21
N LEU A 156 -6.96 10.51 -6.29
CA LEU A 156 -7.52 11.80 -6.71
C LEU A 156 -7.85 11.82 -8.22
N HIS A 157 -7.13 11.05 -9.02
CA HIS A 157 -7.41 10.93 -10.45
C HIS A 157 -8.63 10.07 -10.77
N GLY A 158 -9.28 9.50 -9.73
CA GLY A 158 -10.36 8.55 -9.97
C GLY A 158 -9.83 7.37 -10.81
N SER A 159 -8.54 7.11 -10.78
CA SER A 159 -8.11 5.76 -10.90
C SER A 159 -8.86 5.07 -9.77
N ASP A 160 -10.06 4.63 -10.07
CA ASP A 160 -10.58 3.44 -9.46
C ASP A 160 -9.34 2.60 -9.31
N HIS A 161 -9.00 2.27 -8.08
CA HIS A 161 -7.90 1.37 -7.86
C HIS A 161 -8.10 0.20 -8.81
N GLY A 162 -7.47 0.28 -9.97
CA GLY A 162 -7.13 -0.90 -10.74
C GLY A 162 -6.12 -1.62 -9.86
N GLY A 163 -6.62 -2.33 -8.86
CA GLY A 163 -5.88 -2.99 -7.86
C GLY A 163 -5.70 -2.17 -6.58
N VAL A 164 -6.70 -1.95 -5.79
CA VAL A 164 -7.04 -2.41 -4.45
C VAL A 164 -8.55 -2.23 -4.30
N GLY A 165 -9.31 -2.62 -5.25
CA GLY A 165 -10.51 -3.37 -5.05
C GLY A 165 -10.06 -4.71 -4.50
N ALA A 166 -10.88 -5.41 -3.75
CA ALA A 166 -10.62 -6.73 -3.25
C ALA A 166 -9.58 -7.47 -4.09
N ALA A 167 -8.53 -8.02 -3.47
CA ALA A 167 -7.46 -8.69 -4.20
C ALA A 167 -8.07 -9.59 -5.29
N ALA A 168 -7.53 -9.58 -6.49
CA ALA A 168 -8.11 -10.39 -7.55
C ALA A 168 -8.01 -11.88 -7.17
N VAL A 169 -9.13 -12.54 -6.95
CA VAL A 169 -9.18 -13.98 -6.72
C VAL A 169 -9.05 -14.68 -8.07
N LEU A 170 -7.84 -15.06 -8.44
CA LEU A 170 -7.55 -15.67 -9.73
C LEU A 170 -7.77 -17.18 -9.73
N ARG A 171 -7.72 -17.80 -8.54
CA ARG A 171 -8.06 -19.21 -8.33
C ARG A 171 -8.49 -19.42 -6.88
N ALA A 172 -9.60 -20.14 -6.67
CA ALA A 172 -10.04 -20.60 -5.38
C ALA A 172 -10.85 -21.90 -5.57
N ILE A 173 -10.16 -23.06 -5.56
CA ILE A 173 -10.75 -24.33 -5.94
C ILE A 173 -10.36 -25.49 -5.02
N VAL A 174 -11.23 -26.47 -4.98
CA VAL A 174 -10.93 -27.81 -4.49
C VAL A 174 -10.91 -28.75 -5.69
N THR A 175 -9.84 -29.54 -5.85
CA THR A 175 -9.66 -30.41 -7.02
C THR A 175 -9.09 -31.78 -6.64
N LYS A 176 -9.22 -32.75 -7.53
CA LYS A 176 -8.55 -34.05 -7.42
C LYS A 176 -7.26 -34.13 -8.24
N GLU A 177 -7.01 -33.11 -9.05
CA GLU A 177 -5.82 -33.03 -9.89
C GLU A 177 -4.60 -32.63 -9.06
N GLN A 178 -3.41 -32.98 -9.55
CA GLN A 178 -2.15 -32.59 -8.93
C GLN A 178 -1.99 -31.08 -8.95
N LEU A 179 -1.55 -30.49 -7.84
CA LEU A 179 -1.33 -29.05 -7.73
C LEU A 179 0.04 -28.66 -8.27
N ASP A 180 0.07 -27.63 -9.12
CA ASP A 180 1.29 -26.96 -9.57
C ASP A 180 1.42 -25.62 -8.83
N VAL A 181 2.38 -25.54 -7.91
CA VAL A 181 2.65 -24.33 -7.10
C VAL A 181 3.22 -23.21 -7.98
N ASP A 182 4.00 -23.54 -8.98
CA ASP A 182 4.57 -22.57 -9.90
C ASP A 182 3.49 -21.96 -10.81
N GLU A 183 2.46 -22.73 -11.13
CA GLU A 183 1.29 -22.18 -11.84
C GLU A 183 0.56 -21.14 -10.98
N HIS A 184 0.38 -21.38 -9.67
CA HIS A 184 -0.20 -20.40 -8.76
C HIS A 184 0.63 -19.11 -8.71
N ALA A 185 1.96 -19.21 -8.67
CA ALA A 185 2.83 -18.05 -8.74
C ALA A 185 2.66 -17.27 -10.04
N ARG A 186 2.61 -17.97 -11.18
CA ARG A 186 2.38 -17.32 -12.50
C ARG A 186 1.04 -16.61 -12.58
N LEU A 187 -0.02 -17.19 -12.02
CA LEU A 187 -1.35 -16.60 -12.01
C LEU A 187 -1.38 -15.24 -11.32
N VAL A 188 -0.73 -15.11 -10.16
CA VAL A 188 -0.77 -13.87 -9.36
C VAL A 188 0.30 -12.85 -9.76
N SER A 189 1.20 -13.21 -10.67
CA SER A 189 2.25 -12.32 -11.14
C SER A 189 1.72 -11.30 -12.15
N ALA A 190 2.09 -10.04 -11.99
CA ALA A 190 1.78 -8.95 -12.91
C ALA A 190 2.92 -7.92 -12.89
N ASP A 191 3.00 -7.05 -13.89
CA ASP A 191 4.05 -6.04 -14.02
C ASP A 191 4.10 -5.05 -12.84
N VAL A 192 2.97 -4.89 -12.16
CA VAL A 192 2.83 -3.98 -10.99
C VAL A 192 3.20 -4.64 -9.66
N THR A 193 3.45 -5.96 -9.62
CA THR A 193 3.72 -6.68 -8.38
C THR A 193 5.20 -6.60 -8.00
N GLY A 194 5.48 -6.08 -6.79
CA GLY A 194 6.84 -6.04 -6.24
C GLY A 194 7.28 -7.32 -5.53
N ALA A 195 6.31 -8.17 -5.14
CA ALA A 195 6.57 -9.43 -4.45
C ALA A 195 5.50 -10.48 -4.75
N VAL A 196 5.92 -11.72 -4.96
CA VAL A 196 5.07 -12.91 -5.02
C VAL A 196 5.57 -13.90 -3.98
N VAL A 197 4.65 -14.38 -3.12
CA VAL A 197 4.94 -15.40 -2.10
C VAL A 197 4.06 -16.60 -2.37
N THR A 198 4.66 -17.78 -2.34
CA THR A 198 3.97 -19.07 -2.49
C THR A 198 4.09 -19.90 -1.23
N PHE A 199 3.05 -20.68 -0.96
CA PHE A 199 3.05 -21.72 0.06
C PHE A 199 2.61 -23.04 -0.55
N ALA A 200 3.34 -24.12 -0.19
CA ALA A 200 2.97 -25.49 -0.49
C ALA A 200 2.85 -26.29 0.81
N GLY A 201 1.64 -26.74 1.13
CA GLY A 201 1.41 -27.74 2.16
C GLY A 201 1.62 -29.13 1.57
N VAL A 202 2.75 -29.78 1.89
CA VAL A 202 3.13 -31.07 1.30
C VAL A 202 2.92 -32.23 2.27
N VAL A 203 2.63 -33.40 1.74
CA VAL A 203 2.52 -34.64 2.51
C VAL A 203 3.91 -35.10 2.95
N ARG A 204 4.11 -35.21 4.27
CA ARG A 204 5.38 -35.68 4.88
C ARG A 204 5.31 -37.16 5.24
N ASP A 205 6.46 -37.76 5.41
CA ASP A 205 6.63 -39.18 5.71
C ASP A 205 6.38 -39.54 7.18
N HIS A 206 6.08 -38.57 8.05
CA HIS A 206 5.82 -38.77 9.46
C HIS A 206 4.78 -37.81 10.02
N ASP A 207 4.02 -38.24 11.01
CA ASP A 207 3.13 -37.41 11.82
C ASP A 207 3.09 -37.96 13.26
N GLY A 208 3.25 -37.05 14.27
CA GLY A 208 3.31 -37.45 15.69
C GLY A 208 4.39 -38.48 16.03
N GLY A 209 5.50 -38.52 15.30
CA GLY A 209 6.59 -39.51 15.47
C GLY A 209 6.30 -40.88 14.85
N ARG A 210 5.20 -41.05 14.12
CA ARG A 210 4.81 -42.28 13.41
C ARG A 210 5.07 -42.10 11.90
N SER A 211 5.54 -43.16 11.24
CA SER A 211 5.75 -43.14 9.79
C SER A 211 4.43 -43.22 9.05
N VAL A 212 4.18 -42.25 8.18
CA VAL A 212 3.00 -42.16 7.30
C VAL A 212 3.31 -42.91 6.01
N ARG A 213 2.40 -43.75 5.55
CA ARG A 213 2.50 -44.52 4.30
C ARG A 213 1.69 -43.87 3.18
N ALA A 214 0.46 -43.48 3.49
CA ALA A 214 -0.44 -42.87 2.54
C ALA A 214 -1.38 -41.88 3.26
N LEU A 215 -1.92 -40.93 2.51
CA LEU A 215 -2.83 -39.90 2.98
C LEU A 215 -3.96 -39.75 1.97
N ASP A 216 -5.19 -39.65 2.45
CA ASP A 216 -6.37 -39.41 1.62
C ASP A 216 -7.16 -38.23 2.19
N TYR A 217 -7.45 -37.23 1.37
CA TYR A 217 -8.26 -36.10 1.74
C TYR A 217 -9.70 -36.24 1.23
N SER A 218 -10.66 -36.18 2.14
CA SER A 218 -12.08 -36.11 1.84
C SER A 218 -12.62 -34.71 2.11
N GLY A 219 -13.41 -34.17 1.20
CA GLY A 219 -14.05 -32.86 1.35
C GLY A 219 -15.55 -32.95 1.46
N HIS A 220 -16.16 -32.06 2.26
CA HIS A 220 -17.61 -31.88 2.23
C HIS A 220 -18.06 -31.42 0.82
N PRO A 221 -19.28 -31.74 0.37
CA PRO A 221 -19.81 -31.27 -0.93
C PRO A 221 -19.71 -29.75 -1.12
N THR A 222 -19.79 -28.96 -0.05
CA THR A 222 -19.68 -27.49 -0.07
C THR A 222 -18.24 -26.97 -0.03
N ALA A 223 -17.23 -27.83 0.03
CA ALA A 223 -15.83 -27.37 0.18
C ALA A 223 -15.40 -26.41 -0.95
N GLY A 224 -15.89 -26.62 -2.19
CA GLY A 224 -15.64 -25.72 -3.30
C GLY A 224 -16.26 -24.32 -3.12
N GLU A 225 -17.45 -24.24 -2.54
CA GLU A 225 -18.11 -22.96 -2.24
C GLU A 225 -17.41 -22.26 -1.07
N VAL A 226 -17.01 -23.04 -0.06
CA VAL A 226 -16.33 -22.49 1.13
C VAL A 226 -14.97 -21.91 0.77
N ILE A 227 -14.13 -22.60 -0.02
CA ILE A 227 -12.81 -22.05 -0.41
C ILE A 227 -12.96 -20.77 -1.26
N ALA A 228 -13.97 -20.71 -2.12
CA ALA A 228 -14.25 -19.50 -2.89
C ALA A 228 -14.71 -18.34 -2.00
N THR A 229 -15.56 -18.62 -1.01
CA THR A 229 -16.01 -17.62 -0.02
C THR A 229 -14.84 -17.12 0.84
N VAL A 230 -13.99 -18.03 1.33
CA VAL A 230 -12.79 -17.68 2.12
C VAL A 230 -11.88 -16.78 1.32
N ALA A 231 -11.64 -17.11 0.05
CA ALA A 231 -10.79 -16.30 -0.82
C ALA A 231 -11.39 -14.91 -1.10
N ALA A 232 -12.70 -14.81 -1.30
CA ALA A 232 -13.39 -13.54 -1.49
C ALA A 232 -13.36 -12.66 -0.23
N ASP A 233 -13.73 -13.21 0.93
CA ASP A 233 -13.68 -12.52 2.22
C ASP A 233 -12.25 -12.02 2.52
N PHE A 234 -11.25 -12.87 2.23
CA PHE A 234 -9.85 -12.52 2.41
C PHE A 234 -9.43 -11.36 1.49
N ALA A 235 -9.80 -11.45 0.22
CA ALA A 235 -9.52 -10.42 -0.76
C ALA A 235 -10.11 -9.06 -0.38
N ASP A 236 -11.33 -9.04 0.14
CA ASP A 236 -12.00 -7.82 0.62
C ASP A 236 -11.33 -7.24 1.88
N ALA A 237 -10.79 -8.10 2.75
CA ALA A 237 -10.15 -7.69 4.00
C ALA A 237 -8.69 -7.23 3.84
N HIS A 238 -8.03 -7.55 2.72
CA HIS A 238 -6.61 -7.31 2.48
C HIS A 238 -6.36 -6.41 1.26
N PRO A 239 -6.64 -5.12 1.36
CA PRO A 239 -6.47 -4.17 0.26
C PRO A 239 -5.01 -3.97 -0.20
N GLU A 240 -4.02 -4.36 0.59
CA GLU A 240 -2.59 -4.35 0.24
C GLU A 240 -2.19 -5.47 -0.73
N VAL A 241 -3.08 -6.45 -0.97
CA VAL A 241 -2.84 -7.60 -1.85
C VAL A 241 -3.39 -7.32 -3.25
N TYR A 242 -2.60 -7.62 -4.28
CA TYR A 242 -3.05 -7.47 -5.68
C TYR A 242 -3.82 -8.68 -6.20
N ALA A 243 -3.31 -9.89 -5.94
CA ALA A 243 -3.96 -11.09 -6.39
C ALA A 243 -3.65 -12.28 -5.48
N ILE A 244 -4.60 -13.22 -5.42
CA ILE A 244 -4.47 -14.48 -4.71
C ILE A 244 -4.86 -15.66 -5.60
N ALA A 245 -4.22 -16.80 -5.35
CA ALA A 245 -4.58 -18.09 -5.92
C ALA A 245 -4.45 -19.16 -4.84
N VAL A 246 -5.49 -19.93 -4.60
CA VAL A 246 -5.49 -21.00 -3.60
C VAL A 246 -6.18 -22.23 -4.13
N SER A 247 -5.60 -23.40 -3.89
CA SER A 247 -6.18 -24.68 -4.27
C SER A 247 -5.91 -25.74 -3.21
N HIS A 248 -6.91 -26.56 -2.88
CA HIS A 248 -6.77 -27.72 -2.04
C HIS A 248 -7.04 -29.00 -2.84
N ARG A 249 -6.16 -30.01 -2.71
CA ARG A 249 -6.32 -31.29 -3.39
C ARG A 249 -7.04 -32.29 -2.50
N LEU A 250 -7.97 -33.04 -3.11
CA LEU A 250 -8.69 -34.16 -2.51
C LEU A 250 -8.26 -35.49 -3.11
N GLY A 251 -8.61 -36.58 -2.42
CA GLY A 251 -8.30 -37.93 -2.82
C GLY A 251 -6.96 -38.42 -2.31
N PRO A 252 -6.43 -39.52 -2.87
CA PRO A 252 -5.19 -40.12 -2.42
C PRO A 252 -3.98 -39.29 -2.82
N LEU A 253 -3.09 -39.05 -1.85
CA LEU A 253 -1.84 -38.32 -2.00
C LEU A 253 -0.69 -39.21 -1.50
N VAL A 254 0.45 -39.11 -2.19
CA VAL A 254 1.69 -39.74 -1.78
C VAL A 254 2.63 -38.73 -1.10
N ILE A 255 3.64 -39.26 -0.39
CA ILE A 255 4.66 -38.42 0.24
C ILE A 255 5.30 -37.50 -0.81
N GLY A 256 5.38 -36.20 -0.49
CA GLY A 256 5.89 -35.17 -1.39
C GLY A 256 4.83 -34.47 -2.25
N ASP A 257 3.63 -35.00 -2.36
CA ASP A 257 2.53 -34.33 -3.06
C ASP A 257 2.09 -33.05 -2.33
N ALA A 258 1.75 -32.02 -3.08
CA ALA A 258 1.13 -30.81 -2.53
C ALA A 258 -0.38 -31.05 -2.30
N ALA A 259 -0.83 -30.90 -1.05
CA ALA A 259 -2.22 -30.96 -0.65
C ALA A 259 -2.89 -29.58 -0.69
N LEU A 260 -2.14 -28.51 -0.40
CA LEU A 260 -2.57 -27.12 -0.42
C LEU A 260 -1.51 -26.31 -1.18
N ALA A 261 -1.95 -25.50 -2.13
CA ALA A 261 -1.11 -24.52 -2.82
C ALA A 261 -1.76 -23.13 -2.66
N CYS A 262 -0.97 -22.16 -2.21
CA CYS A 262 -1.36 -20.76 -2.18
C CYS A 262 -0.32 -19.90 -2.86
N ALA A 263 -0.74 -18.83 -3.50
CA ALA A 263 0.12 -17.75 -3.98
C ALA A 263 -0.56 -16.42 -3.71
N VAL A 264 0.23 -15.44 -3.30
CA VAL A 264 -0.20 -14.07 -3.02
C VAL A 264 0.77 -13.10 -3.65
N SER A 265 0.28 -12.05 -4.29
CA SER A 265 1.10 -10.96 -4.80
C SER A 265 0.73 -9.62 -4.14
N ALA A 266 1.74 -8.80 -3.84
CA ALA A 266 1.59 -7.49 -3.23
C ALA A 266 2.69 -6.53 -3.72
N GLY A 267 2.57 -5.24 -3.34
CA GLY A 267 3.57 -4.22 -3.65
C GLY A 267 4.91 -4.47 -2.96
N HIS A 268 4.88 -4.97 -1.71
CA HIS A 268 6.07 -5.19 -0.91
C HIS A 268 6.11 -6.58 -0.27
N ARG A 269 7.35 -7.09 -0.06
CA ARG A 269 7.57 -8.45 0.50
C ARG A 269 6.91 -8.67 1.86
N GLY A 270 6.89 -7.65 2.74
CA GLY A 270 6.31 -7.77 4.08
C GLY A 270 4.83 -8.08 4.04
N GLU A 271 4.09 -7.36 3.20
CA GLU A 271 2.65 -7.54 2.95
C GLU A 271 2.37 -8.91 2.33
N ALA A 272 3.14 -9.29 1.31
CA ALA A 272 2.97 -10.58 0.63
C ALA A 272 3.20 -11.78 1.57
N PHE A 273 4.23 -11.74 2.45
CA PHE A 273 4.45 -12.79 3.44
C PHE A 273 3.35 -12.86 4.49
N ALA A 274 2.95 -11.72 5.06
CA ALA A 274 1.89 -11.65 6.06
C ALA A 274 0.56 -12.16 5.49
N ALA A 275 0.19 -11.71 4.30
CA ALA A 275 -1.04 -12.09 3.63
C ALA A 275 -1.05 -13.58 3.23
N CYS A 276 0.08 -14.12 2.73
CA CYS A 276 0.15 -15.54 2.39
C CYS A 276 -0.04 -16.44 3.62
N ALA A 277 0.59 -16.10 4.74
CA ALA A 277 0.40 -16.82 6.00
C ALA A 277 -1.05 -16.75 6.48
N ALA A 278 -1.66 -15.56 6.50
CA ALA A 278 -3.03 -15.36 6.92
C ALA A 278 -4.04 -16.11 6.01
N LEU A 279 -3.85 -16.09 4.68
CA LEU A 279 -4.69 -16.85 3.75
C LEU A 279 -4.63 -18.35 4.02
N VAL A 280 -3.44 -18.90 4.27
CA VAL A 280 -3.27 -20.34 4.61
C VAL A 280 -4.01 -20.67 5.91
N ASP A 281 -3.92 -19.81 6.94
CA ASP A 281 -4.56 -20.02 8.22
C ASP A 281 -6.09 -19.96 8.09
N GLU A 282 -6.65 -18.98 7.36
CA GLU A 282 -8.08 -18.87 7.10
C GLU A 282 -8.63 -20.07 6.33
N VAL A 283 -7.92 -20.54 5.31
CA VAL A 283 -8.31 -21.73 4.55
C VAL A 283 -8.30 -22.96 5.45
N LYS A 284 -7.27 -23.17 6.25
CA LYS A 284 -7.18 -24.30 7.17
C LYS A 284 -8.26 -24.27 8.25
N LEU A 285 -8.61 -23.09 8.75
CA LEU A 285 -9.64 -22.91 9.76
C LEU A 285 -11.05 -23.21 9.24
N ARG A 286 -11.35 -22.80 8.00
CA ARG A 286 -12.74 -22.76 7.49
C ARG A 286 -13.06 -23.86 6.48
N LEU A 287 -12.05 -24.42 5.79
CA LEU A 287 -12.29 -25.40 4.74
C LEU A 287 -12.70 -26.76 5.32
N PRO A 288 -13.90 -27.28 5.00
CA PRO A 288 -14.39 -28.53 5.56
C PRO A 288 -13.78 -29.72 4.81
N VAL A 289 -12.55 -30.07 5.17
CA VAL A 289 -11.81 -31.22 4.66
C VAL A 289 -11.24 -32.03 5.80
N TRP A 290 -11.18 -33.35 5.61
CA TRP A 290 -10.64 -34.30 6.56
C TRP A 290 -9.55 -35.12 5.91
N LYS A 291 -8.49 -35.43 6.66
CA LYS A 291 -7.42 -36.33 6.21
C LYS A 291 -7.56 -37.68 6.89
N ARG A 292 -7.49 -38.74 6.12
CA ARG A 292 -7.27 -40.10 6.58
C ARG A 292 -5.78 -40.43 6.36
N GLN A 293 -5.08 -40.75 7.44
CA GLN A 293 -3.68 -41.16 7.41
C GLN A 293 -3.58 -42.66 7.60
N GLU A 294 -2.81 -43.31 6.72
CA GLU A 294 -2.41 -44.72 6.89
C GLU A 294 -0.95 -44.75 7.36
N PHE A 295 -0.70 -45.38 8.47
CA PHE A 295 0.65 -45.47 9.03
C PHE A 295 1.33 -46.80 8.63
N ALA A 296 2.68 -46.84 8.72
CA ALA A 296 3.45 -48.00 8.37
C ALA A 296 3.16 -49.25 9.24
N ASP A 297 2.62 -49.07 10.44
CA ASP A 297 2.16 -50.13 11.35
C ASP A 297 0.77 -50.72 10.98
N GLY A 298 0.15 -50.25 9.89
CA GLY A 298 -1.16 -50.67 9.42
C GLY A 298 -2.34 -50.05 10.15
N THR A 299 -2.11 -49.09 11.04
CA THR A 299 -3.19 -48.31 11.69
C THR A 299 -3.63 -47.14 10.83
N GLU A 300 -4.91 -46.77 10.97
CA GLU A 300 -5.48 -45.61 10.29
C GLU A 300 -5.98 -44.58 11.33
N GLU A 301 -5.86 -43.31 10.97
CA GLU A 301 -6.36 -42.21 11.79
C GLU A 301 -7.07 -41.15 10.94
N TRP A 302 -8.23 -40.70 11.39
CA TRP A 302 -8.90 -39.56 10.80
C TRP A 302 -8.65 -38.31 11.63
N VAL A 303 -8.10 -37.28 10.95
CA VAL A 303 -7.79 -35.99 11.58
C VAL A 303 -8.50 -34.90 10.82
N ASN A 304 -9.10 -33.97 11.55
CA ASN A 304 -9.57 -32.72 10.92
C ASN A 304 -8.35 -31.95 10.43
N SER A 305 -8.44 -31.34 9.26
CA SER A 305 -7.33 -30.62 8.63
C SER A 305 -7.11 -29.23 9.26
N THR A 306 -7.17 -29.15 10.59
CA THR A 306 -6.86 -27.89 11.32
C THR A 306 -5.37 -27.80 11.67
#